data_74a83af0212c1451b6de6715bb2ee35d
#
_entry.id   74a83af0212c1451b6de6715bb2ee35d
#
_cell.length_a   1.000
_cell.length_b   1.000
_cell.length_c   1.000
_cell.angle_alpha   90.00
_cell.angle_beta   90.00
_cell.angle_gamma   90.00
#
_symmetry.space_group_name_H-M   'P 1'
#
loop_
_entity.id
_entity.type
_entity.pdbx_description
1 polymer ?
#
loop_
_entity_poly.entity_id
_entity_poly.type
_entity_poly.pdbx_seq_one_letter_code
_entity_poly.pdbx_strand_id
1 'polypeptide(L)'
;MDLRRVLGRSVLLGLSVLPALSIAAGKCERLVVTGSPDAPPYLWQDPQNPKHLIGASADLLKQVAGQLGIKVELLYAGSRSQALDEVRSGRMDMLADASLTVSELEALDYIHPPLLENDYLVWTRKDSALVYNEAQDLHGHPGALSQKSRMTPAFGTFAEQQLTLVRTKNLTQAFQKLLLGEVEYVLAGRYSGMAAAQTLSMDSDLVARSQPVDKPGLFLAVSHNSACNDPWLRGQLAKKMTELPASGLTEAVLQRNIERWKSQQQQPVSTSKQ
;
A
#
# COMPACT_ATOMS: atom_id res chain seq x y z
N MET A 1 92.08 -27.96 -17.06
CA MET A 1 91.45 -27.70 -15.78
C MET A 1 90.38 -26.61 -16.04
N ASP A 2 89.15 -27.04 -16.38
CA ASP A 2 88.14 -26.19 -16.92
C ASP A 2 87.05 -25.88 -15.90
N LEU A 3 86.86 -24.59 -15.73
CA LEU A 3 85.83 -24.05 -14.81
C LEU A 3 84.58 -23.78 -15.67
N ARG A 4 83.58 -24.65 -15.57
CA ARG A 4 82.32 -24.45 -16.28
C ARG A 4 81.33 -23.54 -15.42
N ARG A 5 81.03 -22.37 -15.96
CA ARG A 5 80.01 -21.43 -15.46
C ARG A 5 78.64 -21.99 -15.73
N VAL A 6 77.87 -22.20 -14.68
CA VAL A 6 76.42 -22.47 -14.74
C VAL A 6 75.70 -21.15 -14.61
N LEU A 7 75.10 -20.71 -15.74
CA LEU A 7 74.13 -19.54 -15.75
C LEU A 7 72.77 -20.04 -15.28
N GLY A 8 72.38 -19.63 -14.11
CA GLY A 8 70.96 -19.77 -13.63
C GLY A 8 70.06 -18.75 -14.33
N ARG A 9 69.08 -19.24 -15.07
CA ARG A 9 68.01 -18.43 -15.62
C ARG A 9 66.89 -18.27 -14.54
N SER A 10 66.80 -17.08 -13.96
CA SER A 10 65.70 -16.71 -13.07
C SER A 10 64.50 -16.34 -13.94
N VAL A 11 63.44 -17.17 -13.93
CA VAL A 11 62.13 -16.85 -14.55
C VAL A 11 61.35 -16.00 -13.54
N LEU A 12 61.24 -14.71 -13.79
CA LEU A 12 60.28 -13.83 -13.08
C LEU A 12 58.88 -14.12 -13.58
N LEU A 13 58.06 -14.83 -12.78
CA LEU A 13 56.63 -14.90 -12.96
C LEU A 13 56.02 -13.53 -12.57
N GLY A 14 55.69 -12.73 -13.56
CA GLY A 14 54.90 -11.52 -13.38
C GLY A 14 53.45 -11.88 -13.00
N LEU A 15 53.05 -11.67 -11.76
CA LEU A 15 51.68 -11.77 -11.27
C LEU A 15 50.90 -10.57 -11.80
N SER A 16 50.14 -10.76 -12.89
CA SER A 16 49.23 -9.76 -13.42
C SER A 16 48.04 -9.63 -12.49
N VAL A 17 48.04 -8.63 -11.61
CA VAL A 17 46.85 -8.23 -10.83
C VAL A 17 45.89 -7.53 -11.79
N LEU A 18 44.89 -8.27 -12.27
CA LEU A 18 43.76 -7.71 -12.97
C LEU A 18 42.94 -6.87 -11.96
N PRO A 19 42.71 -5.57 -12.20
CA PRO A 19 41.79 -4.82 -11.36
C PRO A 19 40.41 -5.44 -11.50
N ALA A 20 39.84 -5.97 -10.42
CA ALA A 20 38.44 -6.32 -10.35
C ALA A 20 37.66 -5.01 -10.53
N LEU A 21 37.08 -4.81 -11.70
CA LEU A 21 36.06 -3.79 -11.93
C LEU A 21 34.90 -4.12 -11.00
N SER A 22 34.90 -3.54 -9.80
CA SER A 22 33.72 -3.48 -8.95
C SER A 22 32.69 -2.71 -9.75
N ILE A 23 31.75 -3.42 -10.38
CA ILE A 23 30.52 -2.82 -10.88
C ILE A 23 29.84 -2.31 -9.63
N ALA A 24 30.03 -1.02 -9.32
CA ALA A 24 29.19 -0.33 -8.34
C ALA A 24 27.75 -0.52 -8.85
N ALA A 25 26.97 -1.32 -8.13
CA ALA A 25 25.53 -1.43 -8.41
C ALA A 25 25.01 0.00 -8.48
N GLY A 26 24.60 0.44 -9.69
CA GLY A 26 24.14 1.80 -9.91
C GLY A 26 22.99 2.09 -8.95
N LYS A 27 22.98 3.29 -8.35
CA LYS A 27 21.83 3.74 -7.55
C LYS A 27 20.57 3.54 -8.39
N CYS A 28 19.52 2.96 -7.77
CA CYS A 28 18.23 2.86 -8.39
C CYS A 28 17.72 4.27 -8.77
N GLU A 29 17.58 4.55 -10.05
CA GLU A 29 17.12 5.86 -10.55
C GLU A 29 15.62 5.88 -10.87
N ARG A 30 15.02 4.70 -11.03
CA ARG A 30 13.61 4.51 -11.36
C ARG A 30 13.04 3.29 -10.64
N LEU A 31 11.86 3.47 -10.05
CA LEU A 31 11.05 2.42 -9.46
C LEU A 31 9.79 2.19 -10.29
N VAL A 32 9.53 0.95 -10.66
CA VAL A 32 8.26 0.49 -11.25
C VAL A 32 7.42 -0.10 -10.14
N VAL A 33 6.31 0.55 -9.84
CA VAL A 33 5.51 0.29 -8.64
C VAL A 33 4.09 -0.07 -9.03
N THR A 34 3.45 -0.92 -8.23
CA THR A 34 2.04 -1.25 -8.37
C THR A 34 1.34 -1.35 -7.01
N GLY A 35 0.10 -1.83 -7.00
CA GLY A 35 -0.69 -2.04 -5.79
C GLY A 35 -2.15 -2.30 -6.11
N SER A 36 -3.04 -2.03 -5.16
CA SER A 36 -4.47 -2.29 -5.30
C SER A 36 -5.13 -1.30 -6.26
N PRO A 37 -5.87 -1.77 -7.25
CA PRO A 37 -6.50 -0.88 -8.24
C PRO A 37 -7.84 -0.30 -7.80
N ASP A 38 -8.32 -0.64 -6.61
CA ASP A 38 -9.70 -0.38 -6.18
C ASP A 38 -9.82 -0.03 -4.68
N ALA A 39 -8.84 0.68 -4.15
CA ALA A 39 -8.77 1.12 -2.76
C ALA A 39 -8.70 2.66 -2.61
N PRO A 40 -9.68 3.43 -3.16
CA PRO A 40 -9.69 4.88 -2.98
C PRO A 40 -9.91 5.24 -1.49
N PRO A 41 -9.35 6.35 -1.01
CA PRO A 41 -8.50 7.32 -1.71
C PRO A 41 -7.00 6.97 -1.69
N TYR A 42 -6.64 5.78 -1.22
CA TYR A 42 -5.25 5.36 -1.05
C TYR A 42 -4.58 5.03 -2.39
N LEU A 43 -5.19 4.15 -3.17
CA LEU A 43 -4.68 3.74 -4.48
C LEU A 43 -5.82 3.20 -5.35
N TRP A 44 -5.94 3.69 -6.59
CA TRP A 44 -6.93 3.16 -7.55
C TRP A 44 -6.46 3.39 -9.00
N GLN A 45 -7.10 2.64 -9.92
CA GLN A 45 -6.81 2.77 -11.34
C GLN A 45 -7.27 4.14 -11.86
N ASP A 46 -6.41 4.83 -12.59
CA ASP A 46 -6.73 6.14 -13.17
C ASP A 46 -7.74 5.98 -14.32
N PRO A 47 -8.96 6.52 -14.22
CA PRO A 47 -9.94 6.41 -15.30
C PRO A 47 -9.54 7.17 -16.57
N GLN A 48 -8.65 8.16 -16.48
CA GLN A 48 -8.14 8.91 -17.62
C GLN A 48 -6.94 8.25 -18.28
N ASN A 49 -6.17 7.49 -17.52
CA ASN A 49 -5.03 6.71 -18.01
C ASN A 49 -5.02 5.31 -17.38
N PRO A 50 -5.82 4.36 -17.91
CA PRO A 50 -6.05 3.05 -17.28
C PRO A 50 -4.81 2.17 -17.09
N LYS A 51 -3.68 2.55 -17.66
CA LYS A 51 -2.39 1.87 -17.43
C LYS A 51 -1.72 2.28 -16.11
N HIS A 52 -2.22 3.32 -15.44
CA HIS A 52 -1.61 3.87 -14.24
C HIS A 52 -2.50 3.74 -13.02
N LEU A 53 -1.85 3.76 -11.85
CA LEU A 53 -2.50 3.91 -10.55
C LEU A 53 -2.26 5.34 -10.03
N ILE A 54 -3.27 5.85 -9.34
CA ILE A 54 -3.29 7.16 -8.68
C ILE A 54 -3.81 7.02 -7.26
N GLY A 55 -3.59 8.02 -6.42
CA GLY A 55 -4.06 8.01 -5.03
C GLY A 55 -3.03 8.56 -4.05
N ALA A 56 -3.39 8.57 -2.78
CA ALA A 56 -2.55 9.12 -1.73
C ALA A 56 -1.20 8.38 -1.60
N SER A 57 -1.21 7.05 -1.70
CA SER A 57 0.04 6.26 -1.69
C SER A 57 0.94 6.61 -2.88
N ALA A 58 0.34 6.82 -4.07
CA ALA A 58 1.07 7.21 -5.26
C ALA A 58 1.71 8.59 -5.12
N ASP A 59 0.94 9.57 -4.65
CA ASP A 59 1.41 10.95 -4.49
C ASP A 59 2.51 11.05 -3.43
N LEU A 60 2.34 10.40 -2.27
CA LEU A 60 3.34 10.40 -1.20
C LEU A 60 4.62 9.69 -1.63
N LEU A 61 4.52 8.52 -2.27
CA LEU A 61 5.69 7.80 -2.74
C LEU A 61 6.47 8.61 -3.80
N LYS A 62 5.79 9.23 -4.76
CA LYS A 62 6.43 10.10 -5.75
C LYS A 62 7.16 11.27 -5.09
N GLN A 63 6.58 11.86 -4.05
CA GLN A 63 7.21 12.96 -3.33
C GLN A 63 8.43 12.50 -2.52
N VAL A 64 8.30 11.40 -1.78
CA VAL A 64 9.38 10.83 -0.96
C VAL A 64 10.55 10.38 -1.84
N ALA A 65 10.28 9.62 -2.89
CA ALA A 65 11.30 9.13 -3.83
C ALA A 65 11.91 10.27 -4.64
N GLY A 66 11.11 11.27 -5.03
CA GLY A 66 11.58 12.46 -5.76
C GLY A 66 12.61 13.27 -4.98
N GLN A 67 12.50 13.36 -3.64
CA GLN A 67 13.51 13.97 -2.78
C GLN A 67 14.85 13.20 -2.78
N LEU A 68 14.83 11.94 -3.19
CA LEU A 68 16.01 11.09 -3.32
C LEU A 68 16.57 11.06 -4.76
N GLY A 69 15.94 11.81 -5.68
CA GLY A 69 16.27 11.81 -7.10
C GLY A 69 15.77 10.58 -7.88
N ILE A 70 14.84 9.81 -7.29
CA ILE A 70 14.31 8.56 -7.87
C ILE A 70 12.98 8.85 -8.57
N LYS A 71 12.86 8.44 -9.83
CA LYS A 71 11.60 8.50 -10.58
C LYS A 71 10.71 7.32 -10.20
N VAL A 72 9.42 7.57 -10.02
CA VAL A 72 8.43 6.54 -9.69
C VAL A 72 7.38 6.48 -10.78
N GLU A 73 7.17 5.29 -11.30
CA GLU A 73 6.09 4.98 -12.23
C GLU A 73 5.14 3.98 -11.57
N LEU A 74 3.89 4.40 -11.35
CA LEU A 74 2.85 3.54 -10.77
C LEU A 74 1.99 2.96 -11.88
N LEU A 75 2.07 1.66 -12.08
CA LEU A 75 1.41 0.95 -13.16
C LEU A 75 0.29 0.04 -12.62
N TYR A 76 -0.79 -0.01 -13.37
CA TYR A 76 -1.85 -0.98 -13.16
C TYR A 76 -1.39 -2.37 -13.63
N ALA A 77 -1.45 -3.34 -12.73
CA ALA A 77 -1.03 -4.72 -12.98
C ALA A 77 -2.17 -5.73 -12.80
N GLY A 78 -3.42 -5.30 -13.04
CA GLY A 78 -4.58 -6.14 -12.86
C GLY A 78 -5.12 -6.12 -11.42
N SER A 79 -5.69 -7.23 -10.98
CA SER A 79 -6.17 -7.38 -9.60
C SER A 79 -5.03 -7.30 -8.58
N ARG A 80 -5.36 -7.10 -7.29
CA ARG A 80 -4.36 -7.14 -6.23
C ARG A 80 -3.48 -8.40 -6.25
N SER A 81 -4.07 -9.57 -6.49
CA SER A 81 -3.30 -10.82 -6.58
C SER A 81 -2.30 -10.77 -7.71
N GLN A 82 -2.72 -10.31 -8.89
CA GLN A 82 -1.83 -10.14 -10.04
C GLN A 82 -0.72 -9.12 -9.76
N ALA A 83 -1.05 -7.98 -9.13
CA ALA A 83 -0.06 -6.99 -8.70
C ALA A 83 0.98 -7.59 -7.75
N LEU A 84 0.55 -8.41 -6.78
CA LEU A 84 1.44 -9.11 -5.87
C LEU A 84 2.36 -10.10 -6.61
N ASP A 85 1.83 -10.85 -7.58
CA ASP A 85 2.60 -11.81 -8.39
C ASP A 85 3.64 -11.10 -9.28
N GLU A 86 3.31 -9.92 -9.83
CA GLU A 86 4.25 -9.08 -10.59
C GLU A 86 5.42 -8.61 -9.71
N VAL A 87 5.12 -8.20 -8.47
CA VAL A 87 6.18 -7.77 -7.54
C VAL A 87 6.99 -8.97 -7.01
N ARG A 88 6.35 -10.07 -6.63
CA ARG A 88 7.07 -11.29 -6.19
C ARG A 88 8.06 -11.81 -7.24
N SER A 89 7.69 -11.71 -8.51
CA SER A 89 8.56 -12.13 -9.62
C SER A 89 9.70 -11.15 -9.92
N GLY A 90 9.67 -9.94 -9.38
CA GLY A 90 10.63 -8.87 -9.70
C GLY A 90 10.37 -8.15 -11.01
N ARG A 91 9.25 -8.43 -11.71
CA ARG A 91 8.84 -7.66 -12.90
C ARG A 91 8.40 -6.24 -12.55
N MET A 92 7.95 -6.04 -11.33
CA MET A 92 7.76 -4.74 -10.70
C MET A 92 8.54 -4.69 -9.39
N ASP A 93 9.04 -3.51 -9.04
CA ASP A 93 9.98 -3.34 -7.94
C ASP A 93 9.29 -3.36 -6.56
N MET A 94 8.05 -2.84 -6.47
CA MET A 94 7.45 -2.49 -5.19
C MET A 94 5.93 -2.49 -5.22
N LEU A 95 5.31 -2.84 -4.07
CA LEU A 95 3.92 -2.49 -3.75
C LEU A 95 3.86 -1.18 -2.97
N ALA A 96 2.91 -0.29 -3.33
CA ALA A 96 2.73 1.01 -2.66
C ALA A 96 1.68 0.97 -1.52
N ASP A 97 0.98 -0.14 -1.33
CA ASP A 97 -0.10 -0.31 -0.35
C ASP A 97 -0.13 -1.73 0.25
N ALA A 98 1.04 -2.31 0.48
CA ALA A 98 1.15 -3.67 1.03
C ALA A 98 0.57 -3.75 2.45
N SER A 99 -0.18 -4.81 2.73
CA SER A 99 -0.55 -5.20 4.09
C SER A 99 0.50 -6.19 4.61
N LEU A 100 0.98 -5.99 5.83
CA LEU A 100 2.00 -6.87 6.39
C LEU A 100 1.39 -8.23 6.74
N THR A 101 1.87 -9.27 6.09
CA THR A 101 1.53 -10.68 6.38
C THR A 101 2.78 -11.54 6.40
N VAL A 102 2.76 -12.61 7.20
CA VAL A 102 3.91 -13.51 7.32
C VAL A 102 4.27 -14.15 5.97
N SER A 103 3.27 -14.55 5.19
CA SER A 103 3.49 -15.18 3.88
C SER A 103 4.09 -14.25 2.82
N GLU A 104 3.86 -12.94 2.94
CA GLU A 104 4.44 -11.96 2.00
C GLU A 104 5.90 -11.63 2.36
N LEU A 105 6.32 -11.80 3.62
CA LEU A 105 7.72 -11.62 4.05
C LEU A 105 8.71 -12.60 3.39
N GLU A 106 8.24 -13.71 2.84
CA GLU A 106 9.08 -14.64 2.09
C GLU A 106 9.61 -14.07 0.76
N ALA A 107 8.96 -13.03 0.23
CA ALA A 107 9.28 -12.46 -1.08
C ALA A 107 9.48 -10.95 -1.07
N LEU A 108 9.10 -10.26 0.01
CA LEU A 108 9.07 -8.81 0.08
C LEU A 108 9.76 -8.27 1.34
N ASP A 109 10.57 -7.24 1.17
CA ASP A 109 11.11 -6.42 2.26
C ASP A 109 10.15 -5.25 2.54
N TYR A 110 9.57 -5.22 3.74
CA TYR A 110 8.69 -4.14 4.18
C TYR A 110 9.49 -2.96 4.74
N ILE A 111 9.16 -1.76 4.26
CA ILE A 111 9.79 -0.52 4.73
C ILE A 111 8.94 0.07 5.86
N HIS A 112 9.55 0.26 7.03
CA HIS A 112 8.92 0.85 8.21
C HIS A 112 9.37 2.29 8.43
N PRO A 113 8.48 3.15 9.00
CA PRO A 113 7.07 2.91 9.36
C PRO A 113 6.17 2.71 8.13
N PRO A 114 4.86 2.40 8.27
CA PRO A 114 3.95 2.39 7.14
C PRO A 114 3.91 3.76 6.45
N LEU A 115 3.69 3.78 5.15
CA LEU A 115 3.52 5.01 4.37
C LEU A 115 2.25 5.76 4.80
N LEU A 116 1.20 5.00 5.09
CA LEU A 116 -0.10 5.47 5.55
C LEU A 116 -0.66 4.51 6.60
N GLU A 117 -1.43 5.02 7.53
CA GLU A 117 -2.28 4.24 8.40
C GLU A 117 -3.71 4.20 7.84
N ASN A 118 -4.38 3.08 8.05
CA ASN A 118 -5.75 2.88 7.62
C ASN A 118 -6.61 2.52 8.83
N ASP A 119 -6.89 3.53 9.67
CA ASP A 119 -7.76 3.37 10.84
C ASP A 119 -9.12 2.78 10.43
N TYR A 120 -9.41 1.56 10.87
CA TYR A 120 -10.74 0.98 10.74
C TYR A 120 -11.65 1.49 11.83
N LEU A 121 -12.75 2.09 11.42
CA LEU A 121 -13.77 2.66 12.29
C LEU A 121 -15.06 1.85 12.22
N VAL A 122 -15.85 1.97 13.28
CA VAL A 122 -17.24 1.53 13.32
C VAL A 122 -18.10 2.63 12.73
N TRP A 123 -18.74 2.35 11.60
CA TRP A 123 -19.69 3.23 10.93
C TRP A 123 -21.10 2.80 11.27
N THR A 124 -21.90 3.74 11.73
CA THR A 124 -23.31 3.51 12.10
C THR A 124 -24.21 4.51 11.38
N ARG A 125 -25.51 4.24 11.36
CA ARG A 125 -26.47 5.30 11.04
C ARG A 125 -26.41 6.39 12.12
N LYS A 126 -26.76 7.60 11.75
CA LYS A 126 -26.77 8.76 12.66
C LYS A 126 -27.72 8.58 13.84
N ASP A 127 -28.85 7.89 13.60
CA ASP A 127 -29.88 7.59 14.59
C ASP A 127 -29.65 6.27 15.34
N SER A 128 -28.50 5.64 15.17
CA SER A 128 -28.14 4.36 15.79
C SER A 128 -28.04 4.47 17.31
N ALA A 129 -28.71 3.57 18.01
CA ALA A 129 -28.61 3.40 19.47
C ALA A 129 -27.36 2.60 19.90
N LEU A 130 -26.58 2.08 18.95
CA LEU A 130 -25.37 1.30 19.25
C LEU A 130 -24.36 2.16 20.03
N VAL A 131 -24.06 1.73 21.28
CA VAL A 131 -22.99 2.32 22.08
C VAL A 131 -21.69 1.60 21.74
N TYR A 132 -20.65 2.36 21.41
CA TYR A 132 -19.36 1.81 21.04
C TYR A 132 -18.22 2.57 21.70
N ASN A 133 -17.44 1.87 22.51
CA ASN A 133 -16.21 2.34 23.16
C ASN A 133 -15.03 1.44 22.81
N GLU A 134 -15.26 0.13 22.64
CA GLU A 134 -14.23 -0.86 22.31
C GLU A 134 -14.80 -1.98 21.43
N ALA A 135 -13.91 -2.81 20.86
CA ALA A 135 -14.31 -3.86 19.92
C ALA A 135 -15.30 -4.89 20.50
N GLN A 136 -15.23 -5.13 21.79
CA GLN A 136 -16.12 -6.06 22.54
C GLN A 136 -17.56 -5.59 22.53
N ASP A 137 -17.83 -4.29 22.47
CA ASP A 137 -19.19 -3.73 22.41
C ASP A 137 -19.97 -4.13 21.14
N LEU A 138 -19.24 -4.62 20.13
CA LEU A 138 -19.83 -5.11 18.87
C LEU A 138 -20.36 -6.55 18.98
N HIS A 139 -20.13 -7.22 20.12
CA HIS A 139 -20.56 -8.59 20.34
C HIS A 139 -22.10 -8.68 20.36
N GLY A 140 -22.66 -9.60 19.58
CA GLY A 140 -24.12 -9.77 19.47
C GLY A 140 -24.82 -8.81 18.52
N HIS A 141 -24.12 -7.80 17.99
CA HIS A 141 -24.64 -6.87 17.00
C HIS A 141 -24.29 -7.33 15.58
N PRO A 142 -25.26 -7.38 14.64
CA PRO A 142 -24.96 -7.73 13.26
C PRO A 142 -24.23 -6.58 12.57
N GLY A 143 -23.05 -6.88 12.02
CA GLY A 143 -22.23 -5.94 11.29
C GLY A 143 -21.99 -6.36 9.83
N ALA A 144 -21.40 -5.48 9.04
CA ALA A 144 -20.92 -5.79 7.69
C ALA A 144 -19.46 -5.38 7.47
N LEU A 145 -18.80 -6.13 6.60
CA LEU A 145 -17.41 -5.92 6.21
C LEU A 145 -17.23 -6.24 4.72
N SER A 146 -16.55 -5.38 3.98
CA SER A 146 -16.20 -5.68 2.59
C SER A 146 -15.20 -6.84 2.50
N GLN A 147 -15.36 -7.71 1.51
CA GLN A 147 -14.37 -8.76 1.19
C GLN A 147 -12.99 -8.20 0.82
N LYS A 148 -12.94 -6.93 0.41
CA LYS A 148 -11.71 -6.21 0.08
C LYS A 148 -11.03 -5.57 1.30
N SER A 149 -11.67 -5.61 2.48
CA SER A 149 -11.12 -5.09 3.72
C SER A 149 -9.90 -5.88 4.15
N ARG A 150 -8.90 -5.14 4.67
CA ARG A 150 -7.64 -5.69 5.16
C ARG A 150 -7.42 -5.21 6.57
N MET A 151 -7.54 -6.13 7.48
CA MET A 151 -7.34 -5.90 8.91
C MET A 151 -6.02 -6.51 9.34
N THR A 152 -5.54 -6.11 10.51
CA THR A 152 -4.41 -6.79 11.13
C THR A 152 -4.76 -8.26 11.39
N PRO A 153 -3.80 -9.20 11.37
CA PRO A 153 -4.08 -10.61 11.67
C PRO A 153 -4.75 -10.79 13.04
N ALA A 154 -4.34 -10.02 14.05
CA ALA A 154 -4.92 -10.08 15.39
C ALA A 154 -6.39 -9.69 15.40
N PHE A 155 -6.77 -8.57 14.77
CA PHE A 155 -8.15 -8.15 14.71
C PHE A 155 -8.97 -9.07 13.77
N GLY A 156 -8.38 -9.59 12.71
CA GLY A 156 -9.03 -10.57 11.83
C GLY A 156 -9.48 -11.81 12.61
N THR A 157 -8.60 -12.37 13.43
CA THR A 157 -8.92 -13.52 14.29
C THR A 157 -10.03 -13.17 15.31
N PHE A 158 -9.94 -12.02 15.97
CA PHE A 158 -10.99 -11.56 16.88
C PHE A 158 -12.34 -11.41 16.16
N ALA A 159 -12.35 -10.76 15.00
CA ALA A 159 -13.56 -10.53 14.22
C ALA A 159 -14.23 -11.85 13.77
N GLU A 160 -13.44 -12.84 13.37
CA GLU A 160 -13.96 -14.16 12.98
C GLU A 160 -14.53 -14.95 14.14
N GLN A 161 -13.97 -14.82 15.33
CA GLN A 161 -14.38 -15.59 16.50
C GLN A 161 -15.50 -14.92 17.29
N GLN A 162 -15.56 -13.59 17.31
CA GLN A 162 -16.38 -12.84 18.25
C GLN A 162 -17.46 -11.97 17.60
N LEU A 163 -17.36 -11.67 16.31
CA LEU A 163 -18.29 -10.76 15.64
C LEU A 163 -19.19 -11.48 14.64
N THR A 164 -20.43 -11.03 14.54
CA THR A 164 -21.39 -11.48 13.51
C THR A 164 -21.30 -10.57 12.31
N LEU A 165 -20.46 -10.93 11.31
CA LEU A 165 -20.17 -10.08 10.16
C LEU A 165 -20.68 -10.65 8.85
N VAL A 166 -21.52 -9.89 8.14
CA VAL A 166 -21.90 -10.16 6.75
C VAL A 166 -20.78 -9.67 5.83
N ARG A 167 -20.25 -10.57 4.98
CA ARG A 167 -19.25 -10.23 3.96
C ARG A 167 -19.94 -9.68 2.70
N THR A 168 -19.56 -8.49 2.26
CA THR A 168 -20.09 -7.83 1.05
C THR A 168 -19.03 -7.71 -0.03
N LYS A 169 -19.42 -7.60 -1.31
CA LYS A 169 -18.47 -7.48 -2.42
C LYS A 169 -17.62 -6.20 -2.35
N ASN A 170 -18.22 -5.12 -1.84
CA ASN A 170 -17.56 -3.82 -1.73
C ASN A 170 -18.18 -3.01 -0.58
N LEU A 171 -17.59 -1.87 -0.28
CA LEU A 171 -18.01 -1.00 0.82
C LEU A 171 -19.36 -0.32 0.54
N THR A 172 -19.65 0.00 -0.72
CA THR A 172 -20.96 0.54 -1.14
C THR A 172 -22.10 -0.38 -0.72
N GLN A 173 -21.96 -1.69 -1.01
CA GLN A 173 -22.96 -2.69 -0.62
C GLN A 173 -23.07 -2.83 0.91
N ALA A 174 -21.96 -2.70 1.63
CA ALA A 174 -21.98 -2.74 3.10
C ALA A 174 -22.79 -1.55 3.66
N PHE A 175 -22.56 -0.35 3.17
CA PHE A 175 -23.33 0.84 3.59
C PHE A 175 -24.79 0.79 3.19
N GLN A 176 -25.12 0.25 2.03
CA GLN A 176 -26.52 0.03 1.65
C GLN A 176 -27.25 -0.87 2.67
N LYS A 177 -26.60 -1.98 3.10
CA LYS A 177 -27.16 -2.84 4.15
C LYS A 177 -27.34 -2.11 5.48
N LEU A 178 -26.40 -1.26 5.85
CA LEU A 178 -26.50 -0.44 7.07
C LEU A 178 -27.70 0.51 7.01
N LEU A 179 -27.93 1.19 5.89
CA LEU A 179 -29.03 2.13 5.72
C LEU A 179 -30.38 1.44 5.67
N LEU A 180 -30.46 0.24 5.08
CA LEU A 180 -31.67 -0.59 5.10
C LEU A 180 -31.97 -1.22 6.48
N GLY A 181 -31.07 -1.06 7.46
CA GLY A 181 -31.21 -1.67 8.79
C GLY A 181 -30.97 -3.18 8.84
N GLU A 182 -30.39 -3.76 7.77
CA GLU A 182 -30.03 -5.17 7.74
C GLU A 182 -28.82 -5.49 8.65
N VAL A 183 -28.00 -4.48 8.93
CA VAL A 183 -26.91 -4.51 9.88
C VAL A 183 -26.89 -3.24 10.72
N GLU A 184 -26.30 -3.30 11.93
CA GLU A 184 -26.25 -2.17 12.86
C GLU A 184 -24.99 -1.33 12.67
N TYR A 185 -23.91 -1.95 12.14
CA TYR A 185 -22.66 -1.24 11.86
C TYR A 185 -21.93 -1.80 10.64
N VAL A 186 -20.99 -1.01 10.13
CA VAL A 186 -20.02 -1.40 9.10
C VAL A 186 -18.62 -1.14 9.59
N LEU A 187 -17.72 -2.09 9.41
CA LEU A 187 -16.29 -1.89 9.64
C LEU A 187 -15.63 -1.41 8.35
N ALA A 188 -15.09 -0.21 8.36
CA ALA A 188 -14.43 0.37 7.20
C ALA A 188 -13.31 1.32 7.61
N GLY A 189 -12.28 1.41 6.77
CA GLY A 189 -11.23 2.41 6.92
C GLY A 189 -11.81 3.82 6.94
N ARG A 190 -11.28 4.72 7.76
CA ARG A 190 -11.73 6.11 7.92
C ARG A 190 -11.95 6.79 6.55
N TYR A 191 -10.91 6.86 5.75
CA TYR A 191 -10.94 7.59 4.48
C TYR A 191 -11.66 6.84 3.37
N SER A 192 -11.55 5.49 3.33
CA SER A 192 -12.33 4.68 2.39
C SER A 192 -13.84 4.76 2.68
N GLY A 193 -14.22 4.79 3.97
CA GLY A 193 -15.60 5.01 4.40
C GLY A 193 -16.11 6.37 3.98
N MET A 194 -15.33 7.44 4.20
CA MET A 194 -15.66 8.79 3.76
C MET A 194 -15.85 8.84 2.24
N ALA A 195 -14.93 8.30 1.47
CA ALA A 195 -15.01 8.26 0.01
C ALA A 195 -16.24 7.52 -0.48
N ALA A 196 -16.59 6.38 0.14
CA ALA A 196 -17.78 5.62 -0.21
C ALA A 196 -19.08 6.34 0.20
N ALA A 197 -19.14 6.93 1.39
CA ALA A 197 -20.31 7.71 1.85
C ALA A 197 -20.59 8.90 0.92
N GLN A 198 -19.55 9.64 0.54
CA GLN A 198 -19.67 10.75 -0.40
C GLN A 198 -20.12 10.31 -1.79
N THR A 199 -19.59 9.19 -2.31
CA THR A 199 -20.03 8.64 -3.62
C THR A 199 -21.53 8.28 -3.62
N LEU A 200 -22.03 7.81 -2.47
CA LEU A 200 -23.44 7.46 -2.29
C LEU A 200 -24.31 8.66 -1.90
N SER A 201 -23.74 9.85 -1.69
CA SER A 201 -24.42 11.03 -1.14
C SER A 201 -25.10 10.76 0.21
N MET A 202 -24.46 9.96 1.06
CA MET A 202 -24.96 9.45 2.36
C MET A 202 -24.15 9.95 3.56
N ASP A 203 -23.30 10.93 3.35
CA ASP A 203 -22.44 11.52 4.39
C ASP A 203 -23.24 12.18 5.52
N SER A 204 -24.49 12.61 5.27
CA SER A 204 -25.39 13.11 6.29
C SER A 204 -26.04 12.02 7.17
N ASP A 205 -26.12 10.78 6.69
CA ASP A 205 -26.88 9.68 7.31
C ASP A 205 -25.98 8.72 8.09
N LEU A 206 -24.68 8.82 7.88
CA LEU A 206 -23.67 7.94 8.45
C LEU A 206 -22.78 8.70 9.44
N VAL A 207 -22.37 7.99 10.49
CA VAL A 207 -21.42 8.49 11.52
C VAL A 207 -20.30 7.46 11.71
N ALA A 208 -19.07 7.91 11.57
CA ALA A 208 -17.90 7.15 11.98
C ALA A 208 -17.62 7.37 13.47
N ARG A 209 -17.56 6.30 14.26
CA ARG A 209 -17.16 6.40 15.66
C ARG A 209 -15.68 6.75 15.74
N SER A 210 -15.29 7.58 16.70
CA SER A 210 -13.95 8.18 16.73
C SER A 210 -12.85 7.17 17.05
N GLN A 211 -13.14 6.15 17.86
CA GLN A 211 -12.16 5.17 18.29
C GLN A 211 -11.99 4.07 17.23
N PRO A 212 -10.80 3.85 16.71
CA PRO A 212 -10.54 2.76 15.77
C PRO A 212 -10.66 1.39 16.44
N VAL A 213 -11.25 0.42 15.73
CA VAL A 213 -11.24 -1.00 16.14
C VAL A 213 -9.93 -1.69 15.73
N ASP A 214 -9.29 -1.20 14.68
CA ASP A 214 -8.05 -1.75 14.11
C ASP A 214 -7.28 -0.65 13.38
N LYS A 215 -5.95 -0.80 13.28
CA LYS A 215 -5.05 0.17 12.62
C LYS A 215 -4.03 -0.52 11.72
N PRO A 216 -4.47 -1.16 10.64
CA PRO A 216 -3.52 -1.75 9.69
C PRO A 216 -2.71 -0.66 8.98
N GLY A 217 -1.41 -0.87 8.88
CA GLY A 217 -0.53 -0.05 8.07
C GLY A 217 -0.65 -0.38 6.58
N LEU A 218 -0.47 0.63 5.73
CA LEU A 218 -0.22 0.48 4.30
C LEU A 218 1.26 0.72 4.05
N PHE A 219 1.98 -0.33 3.72
CA PHE A 219 3.44 -0.31 3.64
C PHE A 219 3.93 -0.19 2.20
N LEU A 220 5.12 0.37 2.06
CA LEU A 220 5.95 0.12 0.88
C LEU A 220 6.63 -1.24 1.09
N ALA A 221 6.49 -2.13 0.11
CA ALA A 221 7.12 -3.45 0.17
C ALA A 221 7.88 -3.73 -1.13
N VAL A 222 9.19 -3.90 -1.03
CA VAL A 222 10.12 -4.08 -2.14
C VAL A 222 10.30 -5.56 -2.41
N SER A 223 10.27 -5.95 -3.68
CA SER A 223 10.55 -7.33 -4.09
C SER A 223 11.98 -7.75 -3.73
N HIS A 224 12.15 -8.94 -3.18
CA HIS A 224 13.49 -9.55 -3.04
C HIS A 224 14.20 -9.72 -4.39
N ASN A 225 13.43 -9.85 -5.48
CA ASN A 225 13.94 -10.02 -6.84
C ASN A 225 14.12 -8.70 -7.61
N SER A 226 13.83 -7.54 -6.99
CA SER A 226 14.05 -6.25 -7.63
C SER A 226 15.53 -5.87 -7.63
N ALA A 227 16.01 -5.40 -8.77
CA ALA A 227 17.36 -4.81 -8.88
C ALA A 227 17.51 -3.52 -8.04
N CYS A 228 16.39 -2.88 -7.68
CA CYS A 228 16.35 -1.70 -6.81
C CYS A 228 16.31 -2.05 -5.32
N ASN A 229 16.26 -3.34 -4.95
CA ASN A 229 16.21 -3.73 -3.54
C ASN A 229 17.59 -3.67 -2.89
N ASP A 230 17.97 -2.51 -2.42
CA ASP A 230 19.22 -2.32 -1.68
C ASP A 230 18.99 -1.65 -0.29
N PRO A 231 19.89 -1.88 0.68
CA PRO A 231 19.73 -1.34 2.04
C PRO A 231 19.70 0.18 2.10
N TRP A 232 20.43 0.86 1.20
CA TRP A 232 20.45 2.32 1.16
C TRP A 232 19.06 2.87 0.79
N LEU A 233 18.45 2.34 -0.29
CA LEU A 233 17.12 2.77 -0.74
C LEU A 233 16.09 2.56 0.37
N ARG A 234 16.04 1.34 0.97
CA ARG A 234 15.10 1.06 2.06
C ARG A 234 15.29 2.00 3.24
N GLY A 235 16.54 2.24 3.64
CA GLY A 235 16.87 3.16 4.72
C GLY A 235 16.48 4.61 4.43
N GLN A 236 16.70 5.10 3.20
CA GLN A 236 16.31 6.47 2.84
C GLN A 236 14.79 6.63 2.76
N LEU A 237 14.07 5.66 2.19
CA LEU A 237 12.60 5.68 2.18
C LEU A 237 12.05 5.63 3.61
N ALA A 238 12.57 4.75 4.48
CA ALA A 238 12.18 4.66 5.88
C ALA A 238 12.38 6.00 6.61
N LYS A 239 13.54 6.65 6.43
CA LYS A 239 13.82 7.98 7.00
C LYS A 239 12.77 9.00 6.54
N LYS A 240 12.51 9.08 5.23
CA LYS A 240 11.55 10.02 4.68
C LYS A 240 10.12 9.77 5.17
N MET A 241 9.71 8.51 5.26
CA MET A 241 8.40 8.14 5.81
C MET A 241 8.26 8.49 7.29
N THR A 242 9.35 8.39 8.07
CA THR A 242 9.37 8.83 9.47
C THR A 242 9.22 10.36 9.62
N GLU A 243 9.68 11.13 8.63
CA GLU A 243 9.56 12.59 8.61
C GLU A 243 8.15 13.08 8.18
N LEU A 244 7.37 12.26 7.45
CA LEU A 244 6.07 12.63 6.88
C LEU A 244 5.04 13.15 7.91
N PRO A 245 4.81 12.49 9.06
CA PRO A 245 3.76 12.91 10.00
C PRO A 245 3.96 14.32 10.51
N ALA A 246 5.21 14.74 10.76
CA ALA A 246 5.53 16.07 11.26
C ALA A 246 5.29 17.19 10.22
N SER A 247 5.20 16.85 8.93
CA SER A 247 5.03 17.81 7.84
C SER A 247 3.58 18.23 7.59
N GLY A 248 2.59 17.51 8.12
CA GLY A 248 1.18 17.68 7.79
C GLY A 248 0.80 17.26 6.36
N LEU A 249 1.77 16.80 5.58
CA LEU A 249 1.59 16.45 4.17
C LEU A 249 0.63 15.28 3.98
N THR A 250 0.69 14.28 4.85
CA THR A 250 -0.12 13.07 4.76
C THR A 250 -1.60 13.39 4.74
N GLU A 251 -2.08 14.22 5.68
CA GLU A 251 -3.48 14.63 5.74
C GLU A 251 -3.89 15.44 4.51
N ALA A 252 -3.08 16.41 4.09
CA ALA A 252 -3.34 17.22 2.91
C ALA A 252 -3.44 16.38 1.63
N VAL A 253 -2.60 15.35 1.49
CA VAL A 253 -2.62 14.44 0.34
C VAL A 253 -3.85 13.55 0.39
N LEU A 254 -4.23 13.03 1.55
CA LEU A 254 -5.45 12.22 1.72
C LEU A 254 -6.70 13.01 1.35
N GLN A 255 -6.87 14.23 1.88
CA GLN A 255 -8.02 15.08 1.58
C GLN A 255 -8.11 15.41 0.09
N ARG A 256 -7.00 15.78 -0.55
CA ARG A 256 -6.96 16.04 -1.99
C ARG A 256 -7.39 14.80 -2.81
N ASN A 257 -7.00 13.61 -2.40
CA ASN A 257 -7.34 12.39 -3.10
C ASN A 257 -8.80 11.94 -2.84
N ILE A 258 -9.39 12.26 -1.69
CA ILE A 258 -10.82 12.10 -1.45
C ILE A 258 -11.63 12.99 -2.42
N GLU A 259 -11.28 14.27 -2.53
CA GLU A 259 -11.94 15.20 -3.46
C GLU A 259 -11.74 14.79 -4.92
N ARG A 260 -10.53 14.30 -5.27
CA ARG A 260 -10.26 13.76 -6.61
C ARG A 260 -11.15 12.57 -6.92
N TRP A 261 -11.27 11.62 -6.00
CA TRP A 261 -12.17 10.48 -6.16
C TRP A 261 -13.61 10.90 -6.34
N LYS A 262 -14.12 11.78 -5.47
CA LYS A 262 -15.47 12.33 -5.54
C LYS A 262 -15.75 12.98 -6.90
N SER A 263 -14.86 13.83 -7.38
CA SER A 263 -14.97 14.50 -8.68
C SER A 263 -15.06 13.50 -9.84
N GLN A 264 -14.26 12.42 -9.79
CA GLN A 264 -14.28 11.37 -10.81
C GLN A 264 -15.60 10.58 -10.83
N GLN A 265 -16.22 10.36 -9.66
CA GLN A 265 -17.53 9.68 -9.59
C GLN A 265 -18.67 10.54 -10.12
N GLN A 266 -18.53 11.86 -10.09
CA GLN A 266 -19.55 12.80 -10.58
C GLN A 266 -19.46 13.08 -12.09
N GLN A 267 -18.33 12.72 -12.72
CA GLN A 267 -18.18 12.88 -14.18
C GLN A 267 -18.98 11.78 -14.89
N PRO A 268 -19.91 12.15 -15.82
CA PRO A 268 -20.60 11.14 -16.62
C PRO A 268 -19.55 10.36 -17.42
N VAL A 269 -19.67 9.02 -17.41
CA VAL A 269 -18.83 8.17 -18.24
C VAL A 269 -19.00 8.62 -19.69
N SER A 270 -18.00 9.30 -20.24
CA SER A 270 -17.99 9.62 -21.66
C SER A 270 -17.86 8.27 -22.39
N THR A 271 -18.99 7.75 -22.85
CA THR A 271 -19.03 6.64 -23.80
C THR A 271 -18.39 7.13 -25.09
N SER A 272 -17.07 7.00 -25.20
CA SER A 272 -16.38 7.04 -26.48
C SER A 272 -16.86 5.81 -27.26
N LYS A 273 -17.89 6.04 -28.11
CA LYS A 273 -18.20 5.12 -29.20
C LYS A 273 -16.96 5.01 -30.09
N GLN A 274 -16.32 3.86 -30.06
CA GLN A 274 -15.51 3.39 -31.19
C GLN A 274 -16.37 2.52 -32.05
#